data_3e6113b14c85666ed0fbc950834bcc13
#
_entry.id   3e6113b14c85666ed0fbc950834bcc13
#
_cell.length_a   1.000
_cell.length_b   1.000
_cell.length_c   1.000
_cell.angle_alpha   90.00
_cell.angle_beta   90.00
_cell.angle_gamma   90.00
#
_symmetry.space_group_name_H-M   'P 1'
#
loop_
_entity.id
_entity.type
_entity.pdbx_description
1 polymer ?
#
loop_
_entity_poly.entity_id
_entity_poly.type
_entity_poly.pdbx_seq_one_letter_code
_entity_poly.pdbx_strand_id
1 'polypeptide(L)'
;DKNLKICGETYLSIHHQLGSAKKFNLSDAKIVASHPQALGQCSKWLDANLPNVQRKLTSSTAEAAKFVKTEKNALCIVSSIAISRYNLYHHHKDIEDFTENRTRFLIIGNSDVDRTSKDKTSFLIQTANRPGALIELLKPFQKRKINLSRIETRPSRSLVDTHNFFIDSD
;
A
#
# COMPACT_ATOMS: atom_id res chain seq x y z
N ASP A 1 8.17 22.61 3.12
CA ASP A 1 7.77 23.67 4.04
C ASP A 1 8.45 23.43 5.38
N LYS A 2 9.16 24.44 5.91
CA LYS A 2 10.01 24.29 7.11
C LYS A 2 9.21 24.14 8.43
N ASN A 3 7.90 24.36 8.38
CA ASN A 3 7.04 24.38 9.57
C ASN A 3 6.14 23.15 9.70
N LEU A 4 6.21 22.18 8.77
CA LEU A 4 5.41 20.99 8.84
C LEU A 4 6.05 19.92 9.72
N LYS A 5 5.24 19.35 10.64
CA LYS A 5 5.64 18.30 11.57
C LYS A 5 4.74 17.09 11.40
N ILE A 6 5.26 15.92 11.74
CA ILE A 6 4.44 14.71 11.87
C ILE A 6 3.75 14.78 13.23
N CYS A 7 2.42 14.93 13.22
CA CYS A 7 1.60 15.06 14.43
C CYS A 7 0.98 13.73 14.85
N GLY A 8 1.01 12.71 13.98
CA GLY A 8 0.47 11.40 14.27
C GLY A 8 0.46 10.51 13.03
N GLU A 9 -0.10 9.34 13.19
CA GLU A 9 -0.26 8.38 12.11
C GLU A 9 -1.59 7.64 12.21
N THR A 10 -2.09 7.17 11.07
CA THR A 10 -3.24 6.28 11.01
C THR A 10 -3.00 5.20 9.97
N TYR A 11 -3.70 4.08 10.12
CA TYR A 11 -3.59 2.94 9.23
C TYR A 11 -4.94 2.65 8.58
N LEU A 12 -4.93 2.42 7.28
CA LEU A 12 -6.08 1.96 6.53
C LEU A 12 -5.83 0.52 6.08
N SER A 13 -6.63 -0.42 6.55
CA SER A 13 -6.62 -1.80 6.06
C SER A 13 -7.09 -1.84 4.61
N ILE A 14 -6.37 -2.57 3.78
CA ILE A 14 -6.65 -2.71 2.36
C ILE A 14 -7.27 -4.07 2.13
N HIS A 15 -8.54 -4.08 1.75
CA HIS A 15 -9.29 -5.28 1.39
C HIS A 15 -9.68 -5.24 -0.07
N HIS A 16 -9.54 -6.39 -0.72
CA HIS A 16 -9.83 -6.55 -2.14
C HIS A 16 -11.14 -7.31 -2.34
N GLN A 17 -12.02 -6.73 -3.11
CA GLN A 17 -13.34 -7.26 -3.42
C GLN A 17 -13.40 -7.71 -4.88
N LEU A 18 -14.02 -8.84 -5.14
CA LEU A 18 -14.29 -9.29 -6.50
C LEU A 18 -15.68 -8.78 -6.93
N GLY A 19 -15.72 -7.99 -7.98
CA GLY A 19 -16.96 -7.41 -8.51
C GLY A 19 -17.13 -7.57 -10.01
N SER A 20 -18.34 -7.32 -10.48
CA SER A 20 -18.69 -7.27 -11.90
C SER A 20 -19.84 -6.29 -12.14
N ALA A 21 -20.14 -5.97 -13.41
CA ALA A 21 -21.27 -5.10 -13.75
C ALA A 21 -22.61 -5.69 -13.36
N LYS A 22 -22.80 -7.01 -13.51
CA LYS A 22 -24.03 -7.74 -13.20
C LYS A 22 -23.68 -9.12 -12.66
N LYS A 23 -24.63 -9.74 -11.95
CA LYS A 23 -24.49 -11.12 -11.47
C LYS A 23 -24.32 -12.10 -12.64
N PHE A 24 -23.38 -13.02 -12.55
CA PHE A 24 -23.20 -14.17 -13.41
C PHE A 24 -22.45 -15.28 -12.66
N ASN A 25 -22.40 -16.50 -13.21
CA ASN A 25 -21.65 -17.60 -12.60
C ASN A 25 -20.13 -17.37 -12.81
N LEU A 26 -19.35 -17.55 -11.78
CA LEU A 26 -17.88 -17.35 -11.87
C LEU A 26 -17.21 -18.28 -12.88
N SER A 27 -17.78 -19.46 -13.14
CA SER A 27 -17.34 -20.38 -14.20
C SER A 27 -17.41 -19.77 -15.60
N ASP A 28 -18.26 -18.75 -15.81
CA ASP A 28 -18.43 -18.08 -17.09
C ASP A 28 -17.51 -16.87 -17.25
N ALA A 29 -16.71 -16.57 -16.22
CA ALA A 29 -15.77 -15.46 -16.23
C ALA A 29 -14.70 -15.69 -17.29
N LYS A 30 -14.44 -14.65 -18.10
CA LYS A 30 -13.42 -14.68 -19.14
C LYS A 30 -12.19 -13.87 -18.78
N ILE A 31 -12.40 -12.81 -18.03
CA ILE A 31 -11.36 -11.84 -17.74
C ILE A 31 -11.53 -11.28 -16.32
N VAL A 32 -10.42 -11.05 -15.62
CA VAL A 32 -10.35 -10.30 -14.36
C VAL A 32 -9.40 -9.12 -14.54
N ALA A 33 -9.91 -7.91 -14.32
CA ALA A 33 -9.16 -6.67 -14.50
C ALA A 33 -8.83 -6.02 -13.17
N SER A 34 -7.61 -5.54 -13.00
CA SER A 34 -7.22 -4.62 -11.91
C SER A 34 -5.83 -4.01 -12.13
N HIS A 35 -5.44 -3.13 -11.20
CA HIS A 35 -4.07 -2.66 -11.09
C HIS A 35 -3.12 -3.85 -10.82
N PRO A 36 -1.90 -3.87 -11.40
CA PRO A 36 -0.95 -4.97 -11.22
C PRO A 36 -0.72 -5.39 -9.77
N GLN A 37 -0.62 -4.42 -8.86
CA GLN A 37 -0.43 -4.68 -7.44
C GLN A 37 -1.62 -5.44 -6.81
N ALA A 38 -2.86 -5.07 -7.14
CA ALA A 38 -4.04 -5.73 -6.61
C ALA A 38 -4.18 -7.16 -7.16
N LEU A 39 -3.87 -7.38 -8.45
CA LEU A 39 -3.81 -8.73 -9.05
C LEU A 39 -2.75 -9.60 -8.37
N GLY A 40 -1.57 -9.03 -8.10
CA GLY A 40 -0.50 -9.73 -7.39
C GLY A 40 -0.88 -10.09 -5.95
N GLN A 41 -1.57 -9.19 -5.24
CA GLN A 41 -2.02 -9.41 -3.86
C GLN A 41 -3.16 -10.43 -3.72
N CYS A 42 -3.82 -10.79 -4.82
CA CYS A 42 -4.89 -11.79 -4.87
C CYS A 42 -4.52 -13.02 -5.73
N SER A 43 -3.23 -13.20 -6.04
CA SER A 43 -2.81 -14.21 -7.03
C SER A 43 -3.15 -15.63 -6.62
N LYS A 44 -2.92 -16.01 -5.36
CA LYS A 44 -3.21 -17.37 -4.86
C LYS A 44 -4.72 -17.64 -4.88
N TRP A 45 -5.52 -16.67 -4.46
CA TRP A 45 -6.97 -16.79 -4.52
C TRP A 45 -7.46 -16.97 -5.97
N LEU A 46 -6.92 -16.16 -6.91
CA LEU A 46 -7.25 -16.25 -8.33
C LEU A 46 -6.85 -17.59 -8.94
N ASP A 47 -5.65 -18.09 -8.62
CA ASP A 47 -5.16 -19.38 -9.11
C ASP A 47 -6.03 -20.54 -8.63
N ALA A 48 -6.51 -20.49 -7.39
CA ALA A 48 -7.36 -21.52 -6.81
C ALA A 48 -8.81 -21.50 -7.33
N ASN A 49 -9.38 -20.30 -7.56
CA ASN A 49 -10.82 -20.15 -7.86
C ASN A 49 -11.11 -19.83 -9.33
N LEU A 50 -10.16 -19.22 -10.04
CA LEU A 50 -10.29 -18.72 -11.42
C LEU A 50 -9.03 -19.00 -12.25
N PRO A 51 -8.52 -20.26 -12.30
CA PRO A 51 -7.21 -20.57 -12.89
C PRO A 51 -7.12 -20.25 -14.40
N ASN A 52 -8.22 -20.31 -15.12
CA ASN A 52 -8.26 -20.14 -16.58
C ASN A 52 -8.72 -18.73 -17.02
N VAL A 53 -8.96 -17.81 -16.07
CA VAL A 53 -9.42 -16.47 -16.38
C VAL A 53 -8.27 -15.57 -16.77
N GLN A 54 -8.38 -14.88 -17.88
CA GLN A 54 -7.36 -13.92 -18.34
C GLN A 54 -7.22 -12.75 -17.35
N ARG A 55 -5.99 -12.42 -16.96
CA ARG A 55 -5.69 -11.26 -16.11
C ARG A 55 -5.38 -10.05 -16.97
N LYS A 56 -6.18 -9.00 -16.85
CA LYS A 56 -6.02 -7.73 -17.57
C LYS A 56 -5.47 -6.66 -16.63
N LEU A 57 -4.34 -6.09 -17.01
CA LEU A 57 -3.76 -4.95 -16.28
C LEU A 57 -4.49 -3.66 -16.65
N THR A 58 -4.79 -2.86 -15.64
CA THR A 58 -5.34 -1.51 -15.77
C THR A 58 -4.49 -0.53 -14.97
N SER A 59 -4.54 0.76 -15.30
CA SER A 59 -3.76 1.81 -14.63
C SER A 59 -4.21 2.06 -13.18
N SER A 60 -5.44 1.63 -12.84
CA SER A 60 -6.00 1.75 -11.50
C SER A 60 -7.14 0.76 -11.27
N THR A 61 -7.47 0.48 -10.01
CA THR A 61 -8.67 -0.29 -9.65
C THR A 61 -9.97 0.41 -10.09
N ALA A 62 -9.97 1.74 -10.14
CA ALA A 62 -11.10 2.53 -10.64
C ALA A 62 -11.31 2.34 -12.16
N GLU A 63 -10.26 2.23 -12.93
CA GLU A 63 -10.33 1.89 -14.36
C GLU A 63 -10.88 0.48 -14.56
N ALA A 64 -10.46 -0.49 -13.75
CA ALA A 64 -11.00 -1.83 -13.78
C ALA A 64 -12.52 -1.86 -13.49
N ALA A 65 -12.98 -1.04 -12.52
CA ALA A 65 -14.42 -0.89 -12.24
C ALA A 65 -15.23 -0.31 -13.42
N LYS A 66 -14.62 0.58 -14.21
CA LYS A 66 -15.25 1.11 -15.44
C LYS A 66 -15.23 0.08 -16.55
N PHE A 67 -14.12 -0.63 -16.73
CA PHE A 67 -13.93 -1.65 -17.76
C PHE A 67 -15.01 -2.74 -17.70
N VAL A 68 -15.35 -3.27 -16.52
CA VAL A 68 -16.37 -4.32 -16.40
C VAL A 68 -17.78 -3.86 -16.76
N LYS A 69 -18.03 -2.54 -16.85
CA LYS A 69 -19.30 -1.98 -17.32
C LYS A 69 -19.54 -2.18 -18.80
N THR A 70 -18.48 -2.27 -19.58
CA THR A 70 -18.51 -2.37 -21.04
C THR A 70 -18.19 -3.77 -21.53
N GLU A 71 -17.63 -4.62 -20.65
CA GLU A 71 -17.18 -5.95 -21.04
C GLU A 71 -18.05 -7.04 -20.41
N LYS A 72 -18.55 -7.95 -21.25
CA LYS A 72 -19.43 -9.06 -20.80
C LYS A 72 -18.59 -10.14 -20.09
N ASN A 73 -19.11 -10.68 -18.99
CA ASN A 73 -18.48 -11.73 -18.18
C ASN A 73 -17.06 -11.33 -17.70
N ALA A 74 -16.87 -10.04 -17.44
CA ALA A 74 -15.65 -9.50 -16.85
C ALA A 74 -15.81 -9.28 -15.36
N LEU A 75 -14.75 -9.60 -14.63
CA LEU A 75 -14.57 -9.37 -13.21
C LEU A 75 -13.57 -8.24 -12.99
N CYS A 76 -13.67 -7.56 -11.86
CA CYS A 76 -12.66 -6.62 -11.39
C CYS A 76 -12.30 -6.87 -9.92
N ILE A 77 -11.05 -6.56 -9.55
CA ILE A 77 -10.63 -6.49 -8.17
C ILE A 77 -10.56 -5.01 -7.79
N VAL A 78 -11.35 -4.64 -6.78
CA VAL A 78 -11.52 -3.26 -6.34
C VAL A 78 -11.71 -3.18 -4.83
N SER A 79 -11.74 -1.97 -4.25
CA SER A 79 -12.12 -1.76 -2.84
C SER A 79 -13.64 -1.88 -2.64
N SER A 80 -14.08 -2.08 -1.38
CA SER A 80 -15.50 -2.06 -1.00
C SER A 80 -16.20 -0.75 -1.38
N ILE A 81 -15.49 0.38 -1.23
CA ILE A 81 -15.99 1.69 -1.64
C ILE A 81 -16.25 1.74 -3.15
N ALA A 82 -15.37 1.13 -3.95
CA ALA A 82 -15.55 1.11 -5.40
C ALA A 82 -16.73 0.20 -5.81
N ILE A 83 -16.98 -0.91 -5.13
CA ILE A 83 -18.20 -1.73 -5.35
C ILE A 83 -19.44 -0.83 -5.25
N SER A 84 -19.59 -0.09 -4.16
CA SER A 84 -20.75 0.81 -3.95
C SER A 84 -20.77 1.97 -4.95
N ARG A 85 -19.64 2.68 -5.12
CA ARG A 85 -19.55 3.87 -5.97
C ARG A 85 -19.85 3.60 -7.44
N TYR A 86 -19.42 2.44 -7.94
CA TYR A 86 -19.64 2.02 -9.33
C TYR A 86 -20.88 1.14 -9.50
N ASN A 87 -21.66 0.93 -8.44
CA ASN A 87 -22.85 0.05 -8.45
C ASN A 87 -22.53 -1.30 -9.11
N LEU A 88 -21.52 -2.00 -8.56
CA LEU A 88 -21.09 -3.30 -9.04
C LEU A 88 -21.78 -4.42 -8.26
N TYR A 89 -22.01 -5.54 -8.92
CA TYR A 89 -22.37 -6.77 -8.23
C TYR A 89 -21.15 -7.31 -7.50
N HIS A 90 -21.33 -7.67 -6.23
CA HIS A 90 -20.28 -8.14 -5.35
C HIS A 90 -20.29 -9.68 -5.33
N HIS A 91 -19.23 -10.31 -5.85
CA HIS A 91 -19.10 -11.76 -5.88
C HIS A 91 -18.46 -12.32 -4.62
N HIS A 92 -17.27 -11.82 -4.26
CA HIS A 92 -16.50 -12.26 -3.08
C HIS A 92 -15.86 -11.10 -2.35
N LYS A 93 -15.77 -11.24 -1.02
CA LYS A 93 -15.09 -10.30 -0.11
C LYS A 93 -13.69 -10.81 0.22
N ASP A 94 -12.81 -9.85 0.48
CA ASP A 94 -11.53 -10.05 1.15
C ASP A 94 -10.72 -11.18 0.51
N ILE A 95 -10.49 -11.05 -0.82
CA ILE A 95 -9.82 -12.06 -1.65
C ILE A 95 -8.30 -11.90 -1.69
N GLU A 96 -7.74 -10.98 -0.90
CA GLU A 96 -6.31 -10.80 -0.76
C GLU A 96 -5.63 -12.02 -0.10
N ASP A 97 -4.42 -12.34 -0.55
CA ASP A 97 -3.63 -13.45 -0.05
C ASP A 97 -3.07 -13.21 1.37
N PHE A 98 -2.98 -11.93 1.80
CA PHE A 98 -2.47 -11.50 3.09
C PHE A 98 -3.41 -10.49 3.72
N THR A 99 -3.98 -10.83 4.87
CA THR A 99 -4.98 -10.02 5.58
C THR A 99 -4.39 -8.80 6.32
N GLU A 100 -3.07 -8.78 6.56
CA GLU A 100 -2.39 -7.68 7.25
C GLU A 100 -1.96 -6.54 6.30
N ASN A 101 -2.50 -6.49 5.09
CA ASN A 101 -2.21 -5.43 4.15
C ASN A 101 -2.83 -4.12 4.60
N ARG A 102 -1.97 -3.15 4.97
CA ARG A 102 -2.41 -1.83 5.44
C ARG A 102 -1.52 -0.72 4.90
N THR A 103 -2.13 0.41 4.58
CA THR A 103 -1.42 1.62 4.21
C THR A 103 -1.32 2.54 5.42
N ARG A 104 -0.09 2.97 5.76
CA ARG A 104 0.17 3.97 6.78
C ARG A 104 0.03 5.36 6.20
N PHE A 105 -0.70 6.23 6.88
CA PHE A 105 -0.82 7.64 6.57
C PHE A 105 -0.24 8.45 7.72
N LEU A 106 0.64 9.41 7.39
CA LEU A 106 1.15 10.39 8.35
C LEU A 106 0.20 11.59 8.42
N ILE A 107 -0.12 12.00 9.62
CA ILE A 107 -0.87 13.22 9.89
C ILE A 107 0.14 14.35 10.02
N ILE A 108 0.06 15.34 9.13
CA ILE A 108 0.98 16.47 9.08
C ILE A 108 0.27 17.72 9.55
N GLY A 109 0.91 18.46 10.45
CA GLY A 109 0.40 19.70 11.01
C GLY A 109 1.51 20.71 11.30
N ASN A 110 1.12 21.87 11.85
CA ASN A 110 2.04 22.95 12.18
C ASN A 110 2.38 23.01 13.70
N SER A 111 1.68 22.22 14.50
CA SER A 111 1.83 22.19 15.96
C SER A 111 2.64 20.99 16.43
N ASP A 112 3.35 21.15 17.52
CA ASP A 112 3.88 20.02 18.28
C ASP A 112 2.73 19.27 18.96
N VAL A 113 2.91 17.98 19.15
CA VAL A 113 2.00 17.14 19.93
C VAL A 113 2.63 16.82 21.29
N ASP A 114 1.79 16.76 22.31
CA ASP A 114 2.24 16.38 23.65
C ASP A 114 2.69 14.91 23.69
N ARG A 115 3.61 14.62 24.59
CA ARG A 115 4.08 13.25 24.82
C ARG A 115 2.94 12.37 25.36
N THR A 116 2.92 11.15 24.85
CA THR A 116 2.02 10.09 25.29
C THR A 116 2.82 8.90 25.85
N SER A 117 2.15 7.86 26.28
CA SER A 117 2.84 6.62 26.68
C SER A 117 3.26 5.71 25.52
N LYS A 118 2.88 6.05 24.29
CA LYS A 118 3.13 5.28 23.07
C LYS A 118 3.54 6.21 21.93
N ASP A 119 4.68 6.84 22.10
CA ASP A 119 5.21 7.77 21.11
C ASP A 119 6.11 7.05 20.11
N LYS A 120 6.13 7.60 18.90
CA LYS A 120 7.06 7.22 17.85
C LYS A 120 7.86 8.43 17.42
N THR A 121 9.15 8.28 17.24
CA THR A 121 10.02 9.34 16.74
C THR A 121 10.46 9.01 15.32
N SER A 122 10.21 9.93 14.39
CA SER A 122 10.65 9.81 12.99
C SER A 122 11.86 10.68 12.74
N PHE A 123 12.89 10.10 12.16
CA PHE A 123 14.13 10.77 11.79
C PHE A 123 14.26 10.82 10.26
N LEU A 124 14.71 11.95 9.76
CA LEU A 124 15.25 12.08 8.41
C LEU A 124 16.76 12.31 8.52
N ILE A 125 17.55 11.32 8.12
CA ILE A 125 18.99 11.37 8.21
C ILE A 125 19.60 11.25 6.82
N GLN A 126 20.52 12.12 6.50
CA GLN A 126 21.25 12.10 5.23
C GLN A 126 22.68 11.59 5.45
N THR A 127 23.13 10.69 4.60
CA THR A 127 24.50 10.18 4.63
C THR A 127 25.15 10.28 3.25
N ALA A 128 26.47 10.37 3.22
CA ALA A 128 27.22 10.20 2.00
C ALA A 128 27.11 8.76 1.46
N ASN A 129 27.15 8.61 0.14
CA ASN A 129 27.16 7.30 -0.52
C ASN A 129 28.57 6.70 -0.47
N ARG A 130 28.91 6.03 0.63
CA ARG A 130 30.19 5.35 0.82
C ARG A 130 30.05 4.06 1.64
N PRO A 131 30.97 3.10 1.48
CA PRO A 131 31.00 1.91 2.32
C PRO A 131 30.98 2.24 3.81
N GLY A 132 30.13 1.54 4.57
CA GLY A 132 30.02 1.71 6.02
C GLY A 132 29.10 2.84 6.51
N ALA A 133 28.65 3.77 5.65
CA ALA A 133 27.84 4.92 6.06
C ALA A 133 26.57 4.54 6.82
N LEU A 134 25.83 3.51 6.35
CA LEU A 134 24.64 2.99 7.02
C LEU A 134 24.99 2.40 8.40
N ILE A 135 26.08 1.66 8.51
CA ILE A 135 26.52 1.09 9.80
C ILE A 135 26.81 2.21 10.80
N GLU A 136 27.52 3.25 10.37
CA GLU A 136 27.82 4.40 11.23
C GLU A 136 26.56 5.12 11.69
N LEU A 137 25.57 5.26 10.81
CA LEU A 137 24.27 5.84 11.13
C LEU A 137 23.52 5.02 12.19
N LEU A 138 23.59 3.69 12.13
CA LEU A 138 22.83 2.80 13.04
C LEU A 138 23.53 2.61 14.40
N LYS A 139 24.84 2.76 14.50
CA LYS A 139 25.58 2.59 15.78
C LYS A 139 25.06 3.42 16.95
N PRO A 140 24.68 4.71 16.82
CA PRO A 140 24.11 5.49 17.93
C PRO A 140 22.83 4.91 18.51
N PHE A 141 21.96 4.35 17.66
CA PHE A 141 20.71 3.70 18.10
C PHE A 141 21.00 2.41 18.86
N GLN A 142 21.87 1.55 18.30
CA GLN A 142 22.31 0.33 18.96
C GLN A 142 22.94 0.63 20.33
N LYS A 143 23.86 1.61 20.40
CA LYS A 143 24.56 1.97 21.65
C LYS A 143 23.62 2.45 22.75
N ARG A 144 22.50 3.08 22.38
CA ARG A 144 21.46 3.57 23.29
C ARG A 144 20.30 2.59 23.48
N LYS A 145 20.38 1.40 22.88
CA LYS A 145 19.33 0.38 22.91
C LYS A 145 17.98 0.90 22.41
N ILE A 146 18.00 1.80 21.41
CA ILE A 146 16.80 2.32 20.77
C ILE A 146 16.38 1.33 19.67
N ASN A 147 15.17 0.82 19.77
CA ASN A 147 14.59 -0.06 18.74
C ASN A 147 14.14 0.75 17.54
N LEU A 148 14.45 0.25 16.34
CA LEU A 148 14.01 0.85 15.08
C LEU A 148 12.88 0.00 14.51
N SER A 149 11.70 0.60 14.37
CA SER A 149 10.51 -0.07 13.84
C SER A 149 10.37 0.07 12.32
N ARG A 150 11.11 1.01 11.71
CA ARG A 150 11.12 1.21 10.25
C ARG A 150 12.42 1.84 9.79
N ILE A 151 12.86 1.42 8.61
CA ILE A 151 13.90 2.10 7.83
C ILE A 151 13.51 2.10 6.35
N GLU A 152 13.53 3.26 5.72
CA GLU A 152 13.26 3.44 4.28
C GLU A 152 14.31 4.36 3.69
N THR A 153 14.80 4.03 2.50
CA THR A 153 15.79 4.84 1.80
C THR A 153 15.20 5.49 0.56
N ARG A 154 15.56 6.73 0.31
CA ARG A 154 15.25 7.43 -0.94
C ARG A 154 16.47 8.18 -1.44
N PRO A 155 16.77 8.14 -2.76
CA PRO A 155 17.81 8.96 -3.34
C PRO A 155 17.56 10.43 -3.02
N SER A 156 18.62 11.17 -2.67
CA SER A 156 18.52 12.62 -2.53
C SER A 156 18.29 13.25 -3.90
N ARG A 157 17.33 14.17 -4.00
CA ARG A 157 17.11 14.96 -5.23
C ARG A 157 17.98 16.23 -5.27
N SER A 158 18.53 16.63 -4.14
CA SER A 158 19.21 17.91 -3.97
C SER A 158 20.73 17.82 -3.92
N LEU A 159 21.27 16.66 -3.59
CA LEU A 159 22.71 16.44 -3.49
C LEU A 159 23.08 15.15 -4.20
N VAL A 160 24.00 15.23 -5.14
CA VAL A 160 24.60 14.09 -5.84
C VAL A 160 25.33 13.23 -4.80
N ASP A 161 25.20 11.91 -4.93
CA ASP A 161 25.86 10.92 -4.07
C ASP A 161 25.48 10.95 -2.57
N THR A 162 24.23 11.29 -2.27
CA THR A 162 23.72 11.17 -0.90
C THR A 162 22.41 10.35 -0.85
N HIS A 163 22.21 9.67 0.27
CA HIS A 163 20.98 8.91 0.55
C HIS A 163 20.25 9.51 1.74
N ASN A 164 18.94 9.64 1.59
CA ASN A 164 18.04 10.01 2.68
C ASN A 164 17.47 8.73 3.32
N PHE A 165 17.63 8.61 4.61
CA PHE A 165 17.07 7.54 5.43
C PHE A 165 15.93 8.09 6.27
N PHE A 166 14.73 7.54 6.07
CA PHE A 166 13.57 7.77 6.92
C PHE A 166 13.53 6.62 7.93
N ILE A 167 13.69 6.94 9.20
CA ILE A 167 13.80 5.97 10.29
C ILE A 167 12.75 6.28 11.33
N ASP A 168 12.00 5.27 11.77
CA ASP A 168 11.11 5.39 12.92
C ASP A 168 11.65 4.55 14.07
N SER A 169 11.55 5.09 15.28
CA SER A 169 11.81 4.41 16.54
C SER A 169 10.59 4.51 17.45
N ASP A 170 10.34 3.46 18.20
CA ASP A 170 9.32 3.38 19.22
C ASP A 170 9.91 3.69 20.60
#